data_1e4a2906378896a427323d1b1702cc5f
#
_entry.id   1e4a2906378896a427323d1b1702cc5f
#
_cell.length_a   1.000
_cell.length_b   1.000
_cell.length_c   1.000
_cell.angle_alpha   90.00
_cell.angle_beta   90.00
_cell.angle_gamma   90.00
#
_symmetry.space_group_name_H-M   'P 1'
#
loop_
_entity.id
_entity.type
_entity.pdbx_description
1 polymer ?
#
loop_
_entity_poly.entity_id
_entity_poly.type
_entity_poly.pdbx_seq_one_letter_code
_entity_poly.pdbx_strand_id
1 'polypeptide(L)'
;MELDLREEYEFTSDWFSWNIDTWQRIFWNVGVSPRRVIEVGSYEGRSTVWIIENLLTRAGGSIVAIDAWAEGTEVDQREMGAVEDRFDRNIGIAKQRCPNVEIQKCKGPSWVALSQLIEGGFQGTFDFIYIDGSHQASDVLSDLVLGFRLCRVGGLIFCDDYLWEMHRPVTETPKLAIDSFLACFRFKMQIIPERFYQIYLQKTAE
;
A
#
# COMPACT_ATOMS: atom_id res chain seq x y z
N MET A 1 25.98 -27.02 -8.49
CA MET A 1 25.61 -26.48 -7.17
C MET A 1 24.21 -25.93 -7.38
N GLU A 2 23.21 -26.78 -7.19
CA GLU A 2 21.79 -26.35 -7.23
C GLU A 2 21.60 -25.38 -6.05
N LEU A 3 21.31 -24.13 -6.36
CA LEU A 3 20.81 -23.18 -5.40
C LEU A 3 19.51 -23.75 -4.83
N ASP A 4 19.51 -24.04 -3.54
CA ASP A 4 18.28 -24.41 -2.83
C ASP A 4 17.36 -23.17 -2.83
N LEU A 5 16.47 -23.10 -3.82
CA LEU A 5 15.54 -21.99 -4.05
C LEU A 5 14.40 -21.92 -3.00
N ARG A 6 14.60 -22.48 -1.82
CA ARG A 6 13.62 -22.54 -0.74
C ARG A 6 13.91 -21.58 0.40
N GLU A 7 14.50 -20.42 0.14
CA GLU A 7 14.40 -19.39 1.17
C GLU A 7 12.93 -19.00 1.34
N GLU A 8 12.40 -19.27 2.52
CA GLU A 8 11.03 -18.93 2.88
C GLU A 8 10.99 -17.50 3.40
N TYR A 9 9.89 -16.81 3.08
CA TYR A 9 9.60 -15.51 3.66
C TYR A 9 9.41 -15.63 5.17
N GLU A 10 9.87 -14.62 5.91
CA GLU A 10 9.74 -14.54 7.36
C GLU A 10 8.78 -13.42 7.75
N PHE A 11 7.61 -13.79 8.26
CA PHE A 11 6.61 -12.85 8.73
C PHE A 11 6.16 -13.24 10.14
N THR A 12 6.15 -12.26 11.06
CA THR A 12 5.72 -12.49 12.43
C THR A 12 4.22 -12.24 12.63
N SER A 13 3.57 -11.55 11.69
CA SER A 13 2.15 -11.23 11.73
C SER A 13 1.52 -11.40 10.35
N ASP A 14 0.22 -11.68 10.33
CA ASP A 14 -0.56 -11.74 9.12
C ASP A 14 -1.80 -10.84 9.25
N TRP A 15 -1.69 -9.64 8.74
CA TRP A 15 -2.79 -8.68 8.67
C TRP A 15 -3.31 -8.48 7.24
N PHE A 16 -2.76 -9.23 6.27
CA PHE A 16 -3.03 -9.04 4.86
C PHE A 16 -3.76 -10.20 4.18
N SER A 17 -3.43 -11.46 4.50
CA SER A 17 -3.79 -12.61 3.66
C SER A 17 -5.31 -12.79 3.46
N TRP A 18 -6.14 -12.36 4.41
CA TRP A 18 -7.61 -12.42 4.25
C TRP A 18 -8.17 -11.47 3.19
N ASN A 19 -7.36 -10.50 2.72
CA ASN A 19 -7.75 -9.55 1.67
C ASN A 19 -7.51 -10.10 0.25
N ILE A 20 -6.68 -11.15 0.10
CA ILE A 20 -6.18 -11.64 -1.19
C ILE A 20 -7.31 -11.96 -2.16
N ASP A 21 -8.31 -12.75 -1.74
CA ASP A 21 -9.41 -13.15 -2.63
C ASP A 21 -10.22 -11.95 -3.12
N THR A 22 -10.41 -10.94 -2.24
CA THR A 22 -11.11 -9.70 -2.58
C THR A 22 -10.29 -8.87 -3.57
N TRP A 23 -8.99 -8.72 -3.33
CA TRP A 23 -8.09 -8.00 -4.22
C TRP A 23 -8.04 -8.64 -5.61
N GLN A 24 -7.84 -9.96 -5.70
CA GLN A 24 -7.84 -10.68 -6.98
C GLN A 24 -9.14 -10.46 -7.75
N ARG A 25 -10.29 -10.54 -7.08
CA ARG A 25 -11.60 -10.30 -7.67
C ARG A 25 -11.74 -8.87 -8.20
N ILE A 26 -11.31 -7.87 -7.43
CA ILE A 26 -11.39 -6.46 -7.85
C ILE A 26 -10.50 -6.22 -9.08
N PHE A 27 -9.22 -6.61 -9.04
CA PHE A 27 -8.32 -6.44 -10.18
C PHE A 27 -8.85 -7.12 -11.44
N TRP A 28 -9.43 -8.31 -11.30
CA TRP A 28 -10.05 -9.04 -12.40
C TRP A 28 -11.26 -8.31 -12.97
N ASN A 29 -12.20 -7.88 -12.10
CA ASN A 29 -13.48 -7.28 -12.52
C ASN A 29 -13.28 -5.87 -13.10
N VAL A 30 -12.36 -5.09 -12.57
CA VAL A 30 -12.06 -3.74 -13.06
C VAL A 30 -11.14 -3.77 -14.28
N GLY A 31 -10.45 -4.88 -14.51
CA GLY A 31 -9.53 -5.04 -15.65
C GLY A 31 -8.24 -4.21 -15.53
N VAL A 32 -7.84 -3.86 -14.30
CA VAL A 32 -6.58 -3.16 -14.03
C VAL A 32 -5.47 -4.17 -13.84
N SER A 33 -4.42 -4.06 -14.66
CA SER A 33 -3.16 -4.81 -14.50
C SER A 33 -2.07 -3.81 -14.11
N PRO A 34 -1.77 -3.66 -12.81
CA PRO A 34 -0.84 -2.64 -12.35
C PRO A 34 0.58 -2.87 -12.88
N ARG A 35 1.25 -1.77 -13.22
CA ARG A 35 2.67 -1.73 -13.57
C ARG A 35 3.46 -0.80 -12.65
N ARG A 36 2.81 0.21 -12.09
CA ARG A 36 3.39 1.13 -11.12
C ARG A 36 2.54 1.17 -9.88
N VAL A 37 3.13 0.79 -8.76
CA VAL A 37 2.44 0.65 -7.48
C VAL A 37 3.13 1.51 -6.42
N ILE A 38 2.34 2.10 -5.54
CA ILE A 38 2.79 2.67 -4.26
C ILE A 38 2.14 1.87 -3.15
N GLU A 39 2.92 1.53 -2.15
CA GLU A 39 2.44 1.00 -0.88
C GLU A 39 2.91 1.92 0.25
N VAL A 40 1.98 2.36 1.07
CA VAL A 40 2.23 3.13 2.30
C VAL A 40 1.91 2.23 3.48
N GLY A 41 2.90 1.96 4.32
CA GLY A 41 2.82 0.96 5.38
C GLY A 41 3.21 -0.44 4.85
N SER A 42 4.50 -0.70 4.76
CA SER A 42 5.00 -1.98 4.24
C SER A 42 5.34 -3.00 5.32
N TYR A 43 5.59 -2.55 6.56
CA TYR A 43 5.92 -3.37 7.71
C TYR A 43 7.02 -4.41 7.40
N GLU A 44 6.74 -5.73 7.51
CA GLU A 44 7.65 -6.82 7.13
C GLU A 44 7.57 -7.21 5.65
N GLY A 45 6.73 -6.52 4.84
CA GLY A 45 6.61 -6.69 3.40
C GLY A 45 5.69 -7.82 2.95
N ARG A 46 4.73 -8.28 3.77
CA ARG A 46 3.82 -9.37 3.36
C ARG A 46 2.95 -8.98 2.16
N SER A 47 2.29 -7.83 2.22
CA SER A 47 1.53 -7.27 1.09
C SER A 47 2.44 -6.87 -0.07
N THR A 48 3.61 -6.29 0.21
CA THR A 48 4.62 -5.93 -0.78
C THR A 48 5.04 -7.14 -1.63
N VAL A 49 5.39 -8.25 -0.97
CA VAL A 49 5.77 -9.52 -1.64
C VAL A 49 4.62 -10.04 -2.49
N TRP A 50 3.39 -10.05 -1.96
CA TRP A 50 2.24 -10.49 -2.71
C TRP A 50 2.00 -9.64 -3.96
N ILE A 51 2.11 -8.31 -3.85
CA ILE A 51 2.00 -7.38 -4.99
C ILE A 51 3.05 -7.69 -6.04
N ILE A 52 4.31 -7.87 -5.64
CA ILE A 52 5.41 -8.19 -6.54
C ILE A 52 5.13 -9.49 -7.30
N GLU A 53 4.81 -10.58 -6.58
CA GLU A 53 4.67 -11.92 -7.16
C GLU A 53 3.39 -12.10 -7.97
N ASN A 54 2.30 -11.40 -7.62
CA ASN A 54 0.98 -11.65 -8.23
C ASN A 54 0.53 -10.55 -9.20
N LEU A 55 0.93 -9.29 -8.97
CA LEU A 55 0.49 -8.19 -9.81
C LEU A 55 1.57 -7.73 -10.79
N LEU A 56 2.84 -7.64 -10.38
CA LEU A 56 3.90 -7.01 -11.16
C LEU A 56 4.74 -7.99 -11.98
N THR A 57 4.83 -9.24 -11.56
CA THR A 57 5.76 -10.21 -12.16
C THR A 57 5.49 -10.52 -13.64
N ARG A 58 4.22 -10.47 -14.08
CA ARG A 58 3.82 -10.86 -15.46
C ARG A 58 4.23 -9.84 -16.52
N ALA A 59 4.27 -8.56 -16.17
CA ALA A 59 4.45 -7.48 -17.14
C ALA A 59 5.77 -6.72 -16.99
N GLY A 60 6.54 -7.04 -15.94
CA GLY A 60 7.55 -6.15 -15.40
C GLY A 60 6.90 -4.87 -14.89
N GLY A 61 7.33 -4.39 -13.76
CA GLY A 61 6.73 -3.19 -13.17
C GLY A 61 7.57 -2.66 -12.04
N SER A 62 7.04 -1.67 -11.32
CA SER A 62 7.73 -1.08 -10.18
C SER A 62 6.81 -0.91 -9.00
N ILE A 63 7.38 -1.03 -7.80
CA ILE A 63 6.73 -0.71 -6.54
C ILE A 63 7.60 0.25 -5.74
N VAL A 64 6.97 1.28 -5.18
CA VAL A 64 7.55 2.15 -4.15
C VAL A 64 6.94 1.73 -2.83
N ALA A 65 7.73 1.08 -1.99
CA ALA A 65 7.37 0.63 -0.65
C ALA A 65 7.82 1.68 0.37
N ILE A 66 6.86 2.28 1.06
CA ILE A 66 7.09 3.40 1.98
C ILE A 66 6.70 2.95 3.39
N ASP A 67 7.62 3.10 4.34
CA ASP A 67 7.34 2.87 5.75
C ASP A 67 8.29 3.71 6.61
N ALA A 68 7.85 4.09 7.78
CA ALA A 68 8.66 4.84 8.72
C ALA A 68 9.75 3.96 9.33
N TRP A 69 9.46 2.69 9.60
CA TRP A 69 10.28 1.77 10.41
C TRP A 69 10.90 2.47 11.62
N ALA A 70 10.09 3.29 12.30
CA ALA A 70 10.51 4.12 13.41
C ALA A 70 9.89 3.63 14.72
N GLU A 71 10.68 3.66 15.79
CA GLU A 71 10.19 3.37 17.13
C GLU A 71 9.15 4.41 17.57
N GLY A 72 8.16 3.98 18.37
CA GLY A 72 7.12 4.86 18.90
C GLY A 72 5.95 5.11 17.95
N THR A 73 5.87 4.41 16.84
CA THR A 73 4.66 4.35 16.03
C THR A 73 3.59 3.48 16.71
N GLU A 74 2.32 3.74 16.41
CA GLU A 74 1.15 3.22 17.15
C GLU A 74 1.09 1.69 17.28
N VAL A 75 1.75 0.99 16.38
CA VAL A 75 1.52 -0.45 16.19
C VAL A 75 2.31 -1.29 17.17
N ASP A 76 3.42 -0.81 17.78
CA ASP A 76 4.16 -1.72 18.64
C ASP A 76 5.26 -1.17 19.54
N GLN A 77 5.36 -1.86 20.69
CA GLN A 77 6.57 -1.95 21.52
C GLN A 77 7.64 -2.88 20.89
N ARG A 78 7.53 -3.26 19.61
CA ARG A 78 8.46 -4.12 18.91
C ARG A 78 9.67 -3.31 18.47
N GLU A 79 10.81 -3.98 18.42
CA GLU A 79 12.02 -3.42 17.82
C GLU A 79 11.80 -3.22 16.32
N MET A 80 11.45 -2.00 15.91
CA MET A 80 11.18 -1.67 14.49
C MET A 80 12.39 -1.92 13.58
N GLY A 81 13.61 -1.93 14.13
CA GLY A 81 14.79 -2.38 13.41
C GLY A 81 14.70 -3.84 12.95
N ALA A 82 14.19 -4.73 13.82
CA ALA A 82 14.00 -6.13 13.43
C ALA A 82 12.86 -6.32 12.41
N VAL A 83 11.85 -5.44 12.41
CA VAL A 83 10.80 -5.40 11.38
C VAL A 83 11.39 -5.00 10.03
N GLU A 84 12.19 -3.95 10.01
CA GLU A 84 12.88 -3.49 8.81
C GLU A 84 13.84 -4.55 8.24
N ASP A 85 14.60 -5.23 9.09
CA ASP A 85 15.50 -6.31 8.67
C ASP A 85 14.74 -7.46 8.00
N ARG A 86 13.54 -7.83 8.54
CA ARG A 86 12.67 -8.83 7.91
C ARG A 86 12.12 -8.33 6.58
N PHE A 87 11.70 -7.07 6.50
CA PHE A 87 11.31 -6.46 5.22
C PHE A 87 12.43 -6.60 4.19
N ASP A 88 13.65 -6.18 4.51
CA ASP A 88 14.78 -6.22 3.58
C ASP A 88 15.11 -7.64 3.14
N ARG A 89 15.07 -8.63 4.06
CA ARG A 89 15.21 -10.05 3.74
C ARG A 89 14.12 -10.53 2.77
N ASN A 90 12.85 -10.26 3.09
CA ASN A 90 11.71 -10.70 2.30
C ASN A 90 11.74 -10.09 0.89
N ILE A 91 12.05 -8.80 0.78
CA ILE A 91 12.19 -8.12 -0.51
C ILE A 91 13.39 -8.65 -1.31
N GLY A 92 14.48 -9.00 -0.64
CA GLY A 92 15.63 -9.66 -1.27
C GLY A 92 15.24 -10.99 -1.94
N ILE A 93 14.44 -11.82 -1.26
CA ILE A 93 13.90 -13.08 -1.80
C ILE A 93 12.94 -12.79 -2.97
N ALA A 94 12.00 -11.85 -2.79
CA ALA A 94 11.05 -11.49 -3.84
C ALA A 94 11.75 -10.99 -5.12
N LYS A 95 12.82 -10.20 -4.97
CA LYS A 95 13.62 -9.72 -6.10
C LYS A 95 14.35 -10.83 -6.85
N GLN A 96 14.81 -11.86 -6.15
CA GLN A 96 15.42 -13.04 -6.79
C GLN A 96 14.38 -13.82 -7.60
N ARG A 97 13.16 -13.96 -7.07
CA ARG A 97 12.04 -14.67 -7.74
C ARG A 97 11.44 -13.86 -8.89
N CYS A 98 11.44 -12.53 -8.77
CA CYS A 98 10.85 -11.60 -9.73
C CYS A 98 11.88 -10.55 -10.19
N PRO A 99 12.96 -10.93 -10.92
CA PRO A 99 14.08 -10.03 -11.24
C PRO A 99 13.70 -8.87 -12.15
N ASN A 100 12.58 -8.96 -12.85
CA ASN A 100 12.08 -7.92 -13.78
C ASN A 100 11.24 -6.84 -13.06
N VAL A 101 11.05 -6.94 -11.74
CA VAL A 101 10.32 -5.94 -10.95
C VAL A 101 11.30 -4.97 -10.31
N GLU A 102 11.09 -3.68 -10.51
CA GLU A 102 11.83 -2.64 -9.82
C GLU A 102 11.21 -2.37 -8.45
N ILE A 103 12.04 -2.37 -7.41
CA ILE A 103 11.59 -2.18 -6.04
C ILE A 103 12.36 -1.01 -5.44
N GLN A 104 11.65 0.03 -5.05
CA GLN A 104 12.19 1.18 -4.35
C GLN A 104 11.69 1.18 -2.91
N LYS A 105 12.60 1.05 -1.96
CA LYS A 105 12.33 1.24 -0.53
C LYS A 105 12.47 2.71 -0.17
N CYS A 106 11.47 3.29 0.49
CA CYS A 106 11.49 4.65 1.01
C CYS A 106 11.27 4.63 2.52
N LYS A 107 12.34 4.77 3.29
CA LYS A 107 12.26 4.86 4.75
C LYS A 107 11.96 6.29 5.19
N GLY A 108 10.92 6.49 5.97
CA GLY A 108 10.54 7.77 6.56
C GLY A 108 9.05 8.07 6.46
N PRO A 109 8.64 9.29 6.82
CA PRO A 109 7.24 9.69 6.76
C PRO A 109 6.68 9.60 5.33
N SER A 110 5.49 9.01 5.19
CA SER A 110 4.82 8.78 3.91
C SER A 110 4.64 10.07 3.10
N TRP A 111 4.19 11.14 3.76
CA TRP A 111 3.95 12.44 3.12
C TRP A 111 5.22 13.02 2.48
N VAL A 112 6.41 12.74 3.04
CA VAL A 112 7.69 13.16 2.43
C VAL A 112 7.94 12.41 1.14
N ALA A 113 7.86 11.08 1.17
CA ALA A 113 8.09 10.24 -0.01
C ALA A 113 7.07 10.53 -1.12
N LEU A 114 5.79 10.66 -0.78
CA LEU A 114 4.73 10.98 -1.75
C LEU A 114 4.92 12.38 -2.35
N SER A 115 5.34 13.37 -1.56
CA SER A 115 5.65 14.72 -2.06
C SER A 115 6.84 14.71 -3.02
N GLN A 116 7.89 13.95 -2.71
CA GLN A 116 9.05 13.78 -3.60
C GLN A 116 8.68 13.13 -4.93
N LEU A 117 7.76 12.17 -4.93
CA LEU A 117 7.23 11.60 -6.18
C LEU A 117 6.47 12.64 -7.00
N ILE A 118 5.69 13.52 -6.34
CA ILE A 118 4.99 14.61 -7.02
C ILE A 118 6.01 15.61 -7.62
N GLU A 119 7.01 16.03 -6.85
CA GLU A 119 8.09 16.90 -7.32
C GLU A 119 8.88 16.29 -8.49
N GLY A 120 9.07 14.97 -8.46
CA GLY A 120 9.69 14.17 -9.51
C GLY A 120 8.85 14.03 -10.79
N GLY A 121 7.64 14.60 -10.85
CA GLY A 121 6.79 14.58 -12.04
C GLY A 121 5.99 13.29 -12.24
N PHE A 122 5.77 12.50 -11.20
CA PHE A 122 5.03 11.23 -11.26
C PHE A 122 3.51 11.36 -11.07
N GLN A 123 2.95 12.57 -11.14
CA GLN A 123 1.50 12.79 -11.04
C GLN A 123 0.77 11.99 -12.13
N GLY A 124 -0.31 11.31 -11.72
CA GLY A 124 -1.16 10.56 -12.63
C GLY A 124 -0.47 9.38 -13.32
N THR A 125 0.59 8.80 -12.74
CA THR A 125 1.33 7.70 -13.38
C THR A 125 1.22 6.36 -12.68
N PHE A 126 0.71 6.30 -11.46
CA PHE A 126 0.57 5.05 -10.70
C PHE A 126 -0.78 4.39 -10.98
N ASP A 127 -0.74 3.08 -11.20
CA ASP A 127 -1.93 2.27 -11.48
C ASP A 127 -2.66 1.84 -10.22
N PHE A 128 -1.90 1.63 -9.15
CA PHE A 128 -2.42 1.13 -7.88
C PHE A 128 -1.67 1.76 -6.71
N ILE A 129 -2.43 2.20 -5.71
CA ILE A 129 -1.92 2.74 -4.46
C ILE A 129 -2.61 2.01 -3.30
N TYR A 130 -1.83 1.46 -2.39
CA TYR A 130 -2.31 0.85 -1.16
C TYR A 130 -1.90 1.71 0.02
N ILE A 131 -2.86 2.10 0.85
CA ILE A 131 -2.66 2.94 2.04
C ILE A 131 -3.01 2.11 3.28
N ASP A 132 -1.98 1.73 4.01
CA ASP A 132 -2.00 0.84 5.18
C ASP A 132 -0.91 1.26 6.19
N GLY A 133 -0.74 2.56 6.38
CA GLY A 133 0.34 3.12 7.20
C GLY A 133 -0.13 3.51 8.61
N SER A 134 -0.20 4.82 8.87
CA SER A 134 -0.68 5.37 10.15
C SER A 134 -2.19 5.19 10.32
N HIS A 135 -2.64 5.07 11.58
CA HIS A 135 -4.07 5.12 11.92
C HIS A 135 -4.55 6.54 12.28
N GLN A 136 -3.63 7.51 12.39
CA GLN A 136 -4.00 8.90 12.65
C GLN A 136 -4.71 9.49 11.44
N ALA A 137 -5.92 10.05 11.65
CA ALA A 137 -6.72 10.60 10.57
C ALA A 137 -6.00 11.68 9.75
N SER A 138 -5.12 12.48 10.38
CA SER A 138 -4.32 13.50 9.69
C SER A 138 -3.36 12.90 8.67
N ASP A 139 -2.71 11.80 9.03
CA ASP A 139 -1.71 11.15 8.18
C ASP A 139 -2.40 10.42 7.02
N VAL A 140 -3.43 9.63 7.34
CA VAL A 140 -4.24 8.92 6.33
C VAL A 140 -4.86 9.91 5.32
N LEU A 141 -5.33 11.07 5.78
CA LEU A 141 -5.87 12.09 4.88
C LEU A 141 -4.79 12.67 3.96
N SER A 142 -3.60 12.92 4.50
CA SER A 142 -2.45 13.38 3.71
C SER A 142 -2.07 12.36 2.64
N ASP A 143 -1.98 11.09 3.02
CA ASP A 143 -1.63 9.99 2.11
C ASP A 143 -2.68 9.81 1.00
N LEU A 144 -3.97 9.92 1.35
CA LEU A 144 -5.07 9.86 0.38
C LEU A 144 -5.03 11.01 -0.63
N VAL A 145 -4.79 12.25 -0.16
CA VAL A 145 -4.76 13.44 -1.04
C VAL A 145 -3.54 13.38 -1.96
N LEU A 146 -2.36 13.05 -1.45
CA LEU A 146 -1.14 12.92 -2.25
C LEU A 146 -1.21 11.71 -3.18
N GLY A 147 -1.72 10.57 -2.68
CA GLY A 147 -1.95 9.37 -3.47
C GLY A 147 -2.92 9.63 -4.63
N PHE A 148 -4.00 10.36 -4.40
CA PHE A 148 -4.91 10.76 -5.48
C PHE A 148 -4.20 11.53 -6.59
N ARG A 149 -3.26 12.43 -6.26
CA ARG A 149 -2.47 13.17 -7.25
C ARG A 149 -1.54 12.26 -8.05
N LEU A 150 -1.01 11.22 -7.42
CA LEU A 150 -0.10 10.24 -8.03
C LEU A 150 -0.84 9.17 -8.84
N CYS A 151 -2.05 8.80 -8.43
CA CYS A 151 -2.88 7.82 -9.11
C CYS A 151 -3.35 8.35 -10.47
N ARG A 152 -3.24 7.53 -11.52
CA ARG A 152 -3.82 7.88 -12.84
C ARG A 152 -5.34 7.76 -12.84
N VAL A 153 -5.99 8.38 -13.79
CA VAL A 153 -7.42 8.11 -14.07
C VAL A 153 -7.58 6.65 -14.51
N GLY A 154 -8.57 5.97 -13.96
CA GLY A 154 -8.78 4.52 -14.10
C GLY A 154 -7.92 3.68 -13.14
N GLY A 155 -6.98 4.27 -12.40
CA GLY A 155 -6.20 3.58 -11.36
C GLY A 155 -7.00 3.33 -10.09
N LEU A 156 -6.43 2.53 -9.20
CA LEU A 156 -7.05 2.07 -7.96
C LEU A 156 -6.34 2.64 -6.73
N ILE A 157 -7.11 2.99 -5.71
CA ILE A 157 -6.60 3.32 -4.37
C ILE A 157 -7.35 2.44 -3.37
N PHE A 158 -6.61 1.62 -2.63
CA PHE A 158 -7.15 0.81 -1.54
C PHE A 158 -6.73 1.41 -0.21
N CYS A 159 -7.67 1.53 0.71
CA CYS A 159 -7.46 2.07 2.05
C CYS A 159 -7.76 0.98 3.06
N ASP A 160 -6.79 0.63 3.88
CA ASP A 160 -6.99 -0.34 4.95
C ASP A 160 -7.62 0.29 6.19
N ASP A 161 -7.96 -0.56 7.13
CA ASP A 161 -8.33 -0.20 8.50
C ASP A 161 -9.53 0.77 8.64
N TYR A 162 -10.44 0.78 7.65
CA TYR A 162 -11.61 1.68 7.71
C TYR A 162 -12.46 1.49 8.97
N LEU A 163 -12.55 0.26 9.50
CA LEU A 163 -13.28 -0.05 10.73
C LEU A 163 -12.36 -0.36 11.92
N TRP A 164 -11.07 -0.03 11.81
CA TRP A 164 -10.12 -0.30 12.88
C TRP A 164 -10.46 0.48 14.16
N GLU A 165 -10.47 -0.22 15.29
CA GLU A 165 -10.65 0.31 16.65
C GLU A 165 -11.66 1.48 16.77
N MET A 166 -12.86 1.30 16.24
CA MET A 166 -13.94 2.31 16.20
C MET A 166 -14.33 2.91 17.56
N HIS A 167 -13.80 2.38 18.67
CA HIS A 167 -14.00 2.91 20.02
C HIS A 167 -13.01 4.03 20.38
N ARG A 168 -11.96 4.24 19.59
CA ARG A 168 -11.00 5.33 19.77
C ARG A 168 -11.58 6.69 19.38
N PRO A 169 -10.94 7.81 19.82
CA PRO A 169 -11.26 9.12 19.26
C PRO A 169 -11.22 9.10 17.74
N VAL A 170 -12.18 9.73 17.08
CA VAL A 170 -12.30 9.71 15.60
C VAL A 170 -11.06 10.23 14.87
N THR A 171 -10.27 11.10 15.52
CA THR A 171 -8.99 11.61 14.99
C THR A 171 -7.86 10.58 15.02
N GLU A 172 -8.03 9.51 15.77
CA GLU A 172 -7.09 8.41 15.92
C GLU A 172 -7.51 7.17 15.13
N THR A 173 -8.44 7.33 14.18
CA THR A 173 -8.92 6.25 13.32
C THR A 173 -8.92 6.65 11.85
N PRO A 174 -8.61 5.74 10.92
CA PRO A 174 -8.59 6.02 9.48
C PRO A 174 -9.94 6.46 8.91
N LYS A 175 -11.04 6.04 9.53
CA LYS A 175 -12.40 6.28 9.05
C LYS A 175 -12.69 7.76 8.81
N LEU A 176 -12.33 8.66 9.73
CA LEU A 176 -12.57 10.10 9.58
C LEU A 176 -11.87 10.65 8.31
N ALA A 177 -10.64 10.24 8.08
CA ALA A 177 -9.86 10.64 6.92
C ALA A 177 -10.49 10.16 5.62
N ILE A 178 -10.84 8.88 5.55
CA ILE A 178 -11.42 8.25 4.37
C ILE A 178 -12.79 8.88 4.04
N ASP A 179 -13.66 9.08 5.03
CA ASP A 179 -14.97 9.73 4.85
C ASP A 179 -14.81 11.18 4.37
N SER A 180 -13.86 11.93 4.95
CA SER A 180 -13.58 13.32 4.56
C SER A 180 -13.03 13.41 3.15
N PHE A 181 -12.10 12.53 2.79
CA PHE A 181 -11.57 12.43 1.44
C PHE A 181 -12.68 12.13 0.44
N LEU A 182 -13.52 11.13 0.69
CA LEU A 182 -14.65 10.77 -0.16
C LEU A 182 -15.66 11.90 -0.31
N ALA A 183 -15.92 12.67 0.74
CA ALA A 183 -16.80 13.84 0.65
C ALA A 183 -16.21 14.91 -0.28
N CYS A 184 -14.90 15.18 -0.21
CA CYS A 184 -14.21 16.16 -1.04
C CYS A 184 -14.03 15.72 -2.50
N PHE A 185 -13.76 14.44 -2.74
CA PHE A 185 -13.44 13.87 -4.05
C PHE A 185 -14.60 13.06 -4.67
N ARG A 186 -15.78 13.18 -4.16
CA ARG A 186 -16.98 12.39 -4.48
C ARG A 186 -17.25 12.23 -5.99
N PHE A 187 -16.96 13.23 -6.82
CA PHE A 187 -17.21 13.19 -8.26
C PHE A 187 -15.99 12.72 -9.08
N LYS A 188 -14.89 12.39 -8.38
CA LYS A 188 -13.61 11.99 -8.98
C LYS A 188 -13.21 10.57 -8.60
N MET A 189 -13.94 9.98 -7.65
CA MET A 189 -13.69 8.63 -7.15
C MET A 189 -14.98 7.82 -7.21
N GLN A 190 -14.87 6.57 -7.62
CA GLN A 190 -15.91 5.56 -7.54
C GLN A 190 -15.55 4.55 -6.48
N ILE A 191 -16.48 4.29 -5.54
CA ILE A 191 -16.31 3.20 -4.57
C ILE A 191 -16.65 1.90 -5.27
N ILE A 192 -15.75 0.91 -5.14
CA ILE A 192 -15.99 -0.46 -5.57
C ILE A 192 -16.62 -1.19 -4.38
N PRO A 193 -17.87 -1.68 -4.49
CA PRO A 193 -18.60 -2.26 -3.37
C PRO A 193 -18.04 -3.66 -3.02
N GLU A 194 -17.40 -3.76 -1.88
CA GLU A 194 -16.89 -4.99 -1.29
C GLU A 194 -17.04 -4.95 0.25
N ARG A 195 -16.43 -5.88 0.98
CA ARG A 195 -16.48 -5.87 2.46
C ARG A 195 -15.81 -4.62 3.03
N PHE A 196 -16.47 -3.95 3.97
CA PHE A 196 -16.11 -2.62 4.48
C PHE A 196 -14.93 -2.56 5.47
N TYR A 197 -14.14 -3.59 5.65
CA TYR A 197 -12.92 -3.43 6.47
C TYR A 197 -11.86 -2.63 5.73
N GLN A 198 -11.76 -2.82 4.41
CA GLN A 198 -11.01 -1.95 3.50
C GLN A 198 -11.99 -1.17 2.63
N ILE A 199 -11.58 0.01 2.16
CA ILE A 199 -12.31 0.79 1.16
C ILE A 199 -11.53 0.75 -0.16
N TYR A 200 -12.23 0.38 -1.22
CA TYR A 200 -11.68 0.19 -2.55
C TYR A 200 -12.19 1.28 -3.47
N LEU A 201 -11.29 2.03 -4.06
CA LEU A 201 -11.61 3.22 -4.84
C LEU A 201 -11.01 3.11 -6.24
N GLN A 202 -11.76 3.55 -7.25
CA GLN A 202 -11.25 3.79 -8.59
C GLN A 202 -11.30 5.30 -8.89
N LYS A 203 -10.18 5.87 -9.34
CA LYS A 203 -10.13 7.25 -9.79
C LYS A 203 -10.80 7.39 -11.15
N THR A 204 -11.81 8.27 -11.25
CA THR A 204 -12.63 8.45 -12.47
C THR A 204 -12.33 9.78 -13.18
N ALA A 205 -11.77 10.78 -12.49
CA ALA A 205 -11.40 12.08 -13.04
C ALA A 205 -10.23 12.73 -12.29
N GLU A 206 -9.61 13.75 -12.89
CA GLU A 206 -8.56 14.60 -12.29
C GLU A 206 -9.12 15.59 -11.25
#